data_eec6f87fb0da3e75f4c1c9ead854969b
#
_entry.id   eec6f87fb0da3e75f4c1c9ead854969b
#
_cell.length_a   1.000
_cell.length_b   1.000
_cell.length_c   1.000
_cell.angle_alpha   90.00
_cell.angle_beta   90.00
_cell.angle_gamma   90.00
#
_symmetry.space_group_name_H-M   'P 1'
#
loop_
_entity.id
_entity.type
_entity.pdbx_description
1 polymer ?
#
loop_
_entity_poly.entity_id
_entity_poly.type
_entity_poly.pdbx_seq_one_letter_code
_entity_poly.pdbx_strand_id
1 'polypeptide(L)'
;MPEFILYLLLIAAFIFSIFTSINVKSTFRKYNKMPSSRGMSAATIARQILDSNGLYNVQITRVSGELTDHYDPRTNTVALSAPVYDSISVGAIGVAAHEVGHAIQYAENYTPIKIRMAILPVAQFGSSAWILFFILGIVFNMPLLRGVGIGLFAAIVLFQLITQKVR
;
A
#
# COMPACT_ATOMS: atom_id res chain seq x y z
N MET A 1 -4.32 31.96 -4.65
CA MET A 1 -3.10 31.69 -3.84
C MET A 1 -1.90 31.90 -4.74
N PRO A 2 -0.84 32.56 -4.30
CA PRO A 2 0.36 32.69 -5.12
C PRO A 2 0.89 31.29 -5.45
N GLU A 3 1.22 31.05 -6.72
CA GLU A 3 1.72 29.75 -7.22
C GLU A 3 2.91 29.24 -6.41
N PHE A 4 3.70 30.15 -5.86
CA PHE A 4 4.82 29.86 -4.98
C PHE A 4 4.44 29.01 -3.74
N ILE A 5 3.32 29.31 -3.06
CA ILE A 5 2.87 28.54 -1.89
C ILE A 5 2.52 27.11 -2.30
N LEU A 6 1.92 26.94 -3.47
CA LEU A 6 1.56 25.64 -4.01
C LEU A 6 2.81 24.77 -4.28
N TYR A 7 3.85 25.34 -4.87
CA TYR A 7 5.12 24.64 -5.08
C TYR A 7 5.80 24.26 -3.76
N LEU A 8 5.76 25.14 -2.76
CA LEU A 8 6.30 24.82 -1.43
C LEU A 8 5.54 23.64 -0.78
N LEU A 9 4.22 23.61 -0.89
CA LEU A 9 3.42 22.51 -0.36
C LEU A 9 3.71 21.18 -1.08
N LEU A 10 3.89 21.21 -2.40
CA LEU A 10 4.27 20.02 -3.16
C LEU A 10 5.66 19.50 -2.75
N ILE A 11 6.63 20.38 -2.61
CA ILE A 11 7.99 20.02 -2.16
C ILE A 11 7.94 19.44 -0.73
N ALA A 12 7.22 20.08 0.18
CA ALA A 12 7.07 19.59 1.54
C ALA A 12 6.40 18.22 1.60
N ALA A 13 5.34 17.99 0.82
CA ALA A 13 4.68 16.69 0.71
C ALA A 13 5.60 15.61 0.13
N PHE A 14 6.43 15.95 -0.87
CA PHE A 14 7.41 15.05 -1.45
C PHE A 14 8.49 14.64 -0.45
N ILE A 15 9.07 15.60 0.27
CA ILE A 15 10.08 15.34 1.32
C ILE A 15 9.46 14.46 2.42
N PHE A 16 8.24 14.78 2.86
CA PHE A 16 7.53 13.99 3.87
C PHE A 16 7.28 12.54 3.39
N SER A 17 6.92 12.34 2.12
CA SER A 17 6.74 11.02 1.52
C SER A 17 8.03 10.19 1.53
N ILE A 18 9.16 10.81 1.18
CA ILE A 18 10.49 10.14 1.25
C ILE A 18 10.81 9.76 2.69
N PHE A 19 10.64 10.69 3.64
CA PHE A 19 10.91 10.44 5.05
C PHE A 19 10.09 9.28 5.60
N THR A 20 8.78 9.27 5.34
CA THR A 20 7.90 8.18 5.78
C THR A 20 8.27 6.84 5.15
N SER A 21 8.61 6.81 3.85
CA SER A 21 9.06 5.60 3.16
C SER A 21 10.34 5.01 3.76
N ILE A 22 11.32 5.87 4.06
CA ILE A 22 12.58 5.46 4.72
C ILE A 22 12.28 4.90 6.12
N ASN A 23 11.40 5.58 6.88
CA ASN A 23 11.04 5.16 8.23
C ASN A 23 10.35 3.78 8.25
N VAL A 24 9.41 3.54 7.34
CA VAL A 24 8.75 2.23 7.20
C VAL A 24 9.77 1.14 6.88
N LYS A 25 10.63 1.35 5.88
CA LYS A 25 11.67 0.37 5.51
C LYS A 25 12.66 0.11 6.65
N SER A 26 13.10 1.15 7.36
CA SER A 26 14.04 1.01 8.47
C SER A 26 13.41 0.24 9.65
N THR A 27 12.14 0.51 9.94
CA THR A 27 11.37 -0.18 10.97
C THR A 27 11.19 -1.66 10.60
N PHE A 28 10.78 -1.95 9.37
CA PHE A 28 10.70 -3.34 8.89
C PHE A 28 12.04 -4.06 9.04
N ARG A 29 13.15 -3.47 8.57
CA ARG A 29 14.50 -4.07 8.67
C ARG A 29 14.93 -4.31 10.11
N LYS A 30 14.55 -3.43 11.04
CA LYS A 30 14.81 -3.62 12.48
C LYS A 30 14.12 -4.88 13.01
N TYR A 31 12.80 -5.01 12.78
CA TYR A 31 12.03 -6.14 13.28
C TYR A 31 12.24 -7.42 12.46
N ASN A 32 12.70 -7.30 11.22
CA ASN A 32 13.07 -8.46 10.39
C ASN A 32 14.35 -9.17 10.87
N LYS A 33 15.12 -8.56 11.76
CA LYS A 33 16.28 -9.18 12.43
C LYS A 33 15.91 -9.95 13.70
N MET A 34 14.67 -9.84 14.17
CA MET A 34 14.21 -10.45 15.43
C MET A 34 13.48 -11.75 15.10
N PRO A 35 14.05 -12.93 15.40
CA PRO A 35 13.37 -14.18 15.17
C PRO A 35 12.17 -14.33 16.11
N SER A 36 11.09 -14.94 15.60
CA SER A 36 9.95 -15.32 16.41
C SER A 36 10.28 -16.53 17.28
N SER A 37 9.74 -16.56 18.50
CA SER A 37 9.89 -17.69 19.42
C SER A 37 9.32 -19.01 18.89
N ARG A 38 8.38 -18.96 17.92
CA ARG A 38 7.77 -20.15 17.33
C ARG A 38 8.60 -20.78 16.21
N GLY A 39 9.58 -20.07 15.63
CA GLY A 39 10.42 -20.58 14.55
C GLY A 39 9.69 -20.94 13.24
N MET A 40 8.44 -20.51 13.09
CA MET A 40 7.62 -20.78 11.91
C MET A 40 7.73 -19.66 10.90
N SER A 41 7.72 -19.98 9.59
CA SER A 41 7.75 -18.96 8.55
C SER A 41 6.49 -18.12 8.53
N ALA A 42 6.61 -16.89 8.03
CA ALA A 42 5.48 -15.97 7.90
C ALA A 42 4.36 -16.57 7.01
N ALA A 43 4.71 -17.28 5.93
CA ALA A 43 3.74 -17.99 5.09
C ALA A 43 2.99 -19.09 5.87
N THR A 44 3.70 -19.86 6.72
CA THR A 44 3.07 -20.89 7.54
C THR A 44 2.08 -20.28 8.55
N ILE A 45 2.47 -19.17 9.20
CA ILE A 45 1.59 -18.48 10.16
C ILE A 45 0.39 -17.87 9.44
N ALA A 46 0.61 -17.25 8.27
CA ALA A 46 -0.47 -16.73 7.42
C ALA A 46 -1.50 -17.84 7.09
N ARG A 47 -1.02 -19.03 6.72
CA ARG A 47 -1.89 -20.18 6.43
C ARG A 47 -2.70 -20.59 7.65
N GLN A 48 -2.05 -20.68 8.82
CA GLN A 48 -2.74 -21.01 10.07
C GLN A 48 -3.83 -20.00 10.43
N ILE A 49 -3.57 -18.70 10.27
CA ILE A 49 -4.56 -17.65 10.54
C ILE A 49 -5.74 -17.77 9.57
N LEU A 50 -5.47 -17.95 8.28
CA LEU A 50 -6.52 -18.14 7.27
C LEU A 50 -7.38 -19.37 7.57
N ASP A 51 -6.77 -20.50 7.89
CA ASP A 51 -7.47 -21.75 8.19
C ASP A 51 -8.32 -21.64 9.46
N SER A 52 -7.81 -20.97 10.50
CA SER A 52 -8.57 -20.74 11.74
C SER A 52 -9.80 -19.84 11.55
N ASN A 53 -9.82 -19.05 10.44
CA ASN A 53 -10.96 -18.22 10.04
C ASN A 53 -11.80 -18.85 8.92
N GLY A 54 -11.59 -20.14 8.59
CA GLY A 54 -12.36 -20.85 7.57
C GLY A 54 -12.02 -20.45 6.12
N LEU A 55 -10.94 -19.72 5.91
CA LEU A 55 -10.52 -19.20 4.59
C LEU A 55 -9.55 -20.15 3.88
N TYR A 56 -9.94 -21.41 3.75
CA TYR A 56 -9.13 -22.48 3.13
C TYR A 56 -8.84 -22.24 1.64
N ASN A 57 -9.72 -21.49 0.96
CA ASN A 57 -9.66 -21.19 -0.45
C ASN A 57 -8.75 -20.00 -0.80
N VAL A 58 -8.25 -19.25 0.18
CA VAL A 58 -7.29 -18.17 -0.04
C VAL A 58 -5.92 -18.77 -0.30
N GLN A 59 -5.32 -18.44 -1.44
CA GLN A 59 -3.98 -18.88 -1.80
C GLN A 59 -2.91 -17.99 -1.16
N ILE A 60 -1.74 -18.56 -0.87
CA ILE A 60 -0.56 -17.80 -0.45
C ILE A 60 0.52 -17.98 -1.50
N THR A 61 0.97 -16.89 -2.10
CA THR A 61 1.97 -16.91 -3.17
C THR A 61 3.17 -16.05 -2.81
N ARG A 62 4.32 -16.40 -3.40
CA ARG A 62 5.54 -15.61 -3.27
C ARG A 62 5.66 -14.64 -4.45
N VAL A 63 5.97 -13.37 -4.14
CA VAL A 63 6.19 -12.33 -5.14
C VAL A 63 7.59 -11.71 -4.99
N SER A 64 8.10 -11.13 -6.08
CA SER A 64 9.38 -10.43 -6.08
C SER A 64 9.26 -9.05 -5.46
N GLY A 65 10.39 -8.52 -4.98
CA GLY A 65 10.48 -7.19 -4.37
C GLY A 65 10.62 -7.22 -2.85
N GLU A 66 10.67 -6.04 -2.23
CA GLU A 66 10.69 -5.82 -0.77
C GLU A 66 9.48 -4.95 -0.42
N LEU A 67 8.66 -5.38 0.54
CA LEU A 67 7.41 -4.70 0.94
C LEU A 67 6.41 -4.54 -0.22
N THR A 68 6.35 -5.56 -1.07
CA THR A 68 5.36 -5.68 -2.15
C THR A 68 4.20 -6.59 -1.76
N ASP A 69 4.12 -6.91 -0.49
CA ASP A 69 3.10 -7.75 0.12
C ASP A 69 1.71 -7.13 -0.08
N HIS A 70 0.73 -7.96 -0.42
CA HIS A 70 -0.64 -7.49 -0.61
C HIS A 70 -1.64 -8.66 -0.66
N TYR A 71 -2.90 -8.37 -0.33
CA TYR A 71 -4.03 -9.24 -0.65
C TYR A 71 -4.71 -8.77 -1.93
N ASP A 72 -4.90 -9.67 -2.91
CA ASP A 72 -5.71 -9.41 -4.11
C ASP A 72 -7.05 -10.17 -4.04
N PRO A 73 -8.17 -9.47 -3.84
CA PRO A 73 -9.49 -10.09 -3.76
C PRO A 73 -9.99 -10.65 -5.10
N ARG A 74 -9.42 -10.24 -6.23
CA ARG A 74 -9.83 -10.71 -7.57
C ARG A 74 -9.34 -12.14 -7.82
N THR A 75 -8.13 -12.43 -7.34
CA THR A 75 -7.52 -13.76 -7.43
C THR A 75 -7.64 -14.55 -6.13
N ASN A 76 -8.18 -13.93 -5.08
CA ASN A 76 -8.29 -14.48 -3.73
C ASN A 76 -6.94 -14.97 -3.19
N THR A 77 -5.91 -14.12 -3.31
CA THR A 77 -4.53 -14.49 -3.04
C THR A 77 -3.88 -13.50 -2.09
N VAL A 78 -3.21 -14.00 -1.05
CA VAL A 78 -2.24 -13.28 -0.23
C VAL A 78 -0.86 -13.45 -0.87
N ALA A 79 -0.34 -12.39 -1.45
CA ALA A 79 0.99 -12.35 -2.06
C ALA A 79 2.00 -11.83 -1.03
N LEU A 80 3.02 -12.62 -0.72
CA LEU A 80 4.08 -12.26 0.22
C LEU A 80 5.40 -12.08 -0.52
N SER A 81 6.09 -10.99 -0.24
CA SER A 81 7.40 -10.69 -0.82
C SER A 81 8.46 -11.70 -0.39
N ALA A 82 9.49 -11.88 -1.20
CA ALA A 82 10.55 -12.86 -0.95
C ALA A 82 11.21 -12.73 0.44
N PRO A 83 11.48 -11.52 0.97
CA PRO A 83 12.02 -11.34 2.32
C PRO A 83 11.03 -11.67 3.45
N VAL A 84 9.73 -11.79 3.14
CA VAL A 84 8.66 -12.08 4.11
C VAL A 84 8.29 -13.56 4.08
N TYR A 85 8.10 -14.14 2.91
CA TYR A 85 7.49 -15.46 2.71
C TYR A 85 8.13 -16.57 3.56
N ASP A 86 9.45 -16.74 3.47
CA ASP A 86 10.19 -17.80 4.18
C ASP A 86 10.75 -17.35 5.54
N SER A 87 10.61 -16.07 5.88
CA SER A 87 11.21 -15.49 7.09
C SER A 87 10.46 -15.93 8.35
N ILE A 88 11.22 -16.23 9.40
CA ILE A 88 10.71 -16.53 10.75
C ILE A 88 10.70 -15.28 11.65
N SER A 89 10.98 -14.11 11.12
CA SER A 89 11.11 -12.88 11.89
C SER A 89 9.76 -12.31 12.33
N VAL A 90 9.77 -11.59 13.45
CA VAL A 90 8.59 -10.88 13.95
C VAL A 90 8.07 -9.86 12.94
N GLY A 91 8.98 -9.16 12.24
CA GLY A 91 8.61 -8.19 11.21
C GLY A 91 7.88 -8.84 10.03
N ALA A 92 8.40 -9.95 9.52
CA ALA A 92 7.77 -10.69 8.42
C ALA A 92 6.41 -11.28 8.80
N ILE A 93 6.31 -11.86 9.99
CA ILE A 93 5.05 -12.39 10.53
C ILE A 93 4.01 -11.27 10.66
N GLY A 94 4.42 -10.09 11.14
CA GLY A 94 3.53 -8.94 11.27
C GLY A 94 3.00 -8.46 9.91
N VAL A 95 3.83 -8.41 8.86
CA VAL A 95 3.42 -8.08 7.50
C VAL A 95 2.45 -9.14 6.96
N ALA A 96 2.77 -10.43 7.07
CA ALA A 96 1.91 -11.50 6.61
C ALA A 96 0.54 -11.51 7.33
N ALA A 97 0.53 -11.31 8.64
CA ALA A 97 -0.71 -11.20 9.42
C ALA A 97 -1.56 -9.99 9.00
N HIS A 98 -0.93 -8.87 8.61
CA HIS A 98 -1.62 -7.71 8.09
C HIS A 98 -2.37 -8.03 6.79
N GLU A 99 -1.70 -8.67 5.82
CA GLU A 99 -2.31 -9.04 4.54
C GLU A 99 -3.42 -10.09 4.70
N VAL A 100 -3.24 -11.04 5.62
CA VAL A 100 -4.29 -11.99 6.00
C VAL A 100 -5.49 -11.26 6.64
N GLY A 101 -5.23 -10.24 7.46
CA GLY A 101 -6.29 -9.37 8.00
C GLY A 101 -7.17 -8.76 6.93
N HIS A 102 -6.58 -8.32 5.80
CA HIS A 102 -7.33 -7.84 4.64
C HIS A 102 -8.18 -8.93 3.99
N ALA A 103 -7.68 -10.17 3.90
CA ALA A 103 -8.46 -11.29 3.38
C ALA A 103 -9.68 -11.60 4.28
N ILE A 104 -9.50 -11.59 5.59
CA ILE A 104 -10.58 -11.79 6.57
C ILE A 104 -11.62 -10.66 6.46
N GLN A 105 -11.19 -9.40 6.49
CA GLN A 105 -12.08 -8.24 6.32
C GLN A 105 -12.89 -8.31 5.03
N TYR A 106 -12.27 -8.78 3.95
CA TYR A 106 -12.95 -8.93 2.67
C TYR A 106 -13.99 -10.06 2.71
N ALA A 107 -13.67 -11.19 3.32
CA ALA A 107 -14.57 -12.34 3.49
C ALA A 107 -15.77 -11.99 4.38
N GLU A 108 -15.56 -11.20 5.43
CA GLU A 108 -16.62 -10.71 6.33
C GLU A 108 -17.48 -9.60 5.71
N ASN A 109 -17.28 -9.26 4.44
CA ASN A 109 -18.00 -8.20 3.74
C ASN A 109 -17.84 -6.81 4.38
N TYR A 110 -16.69 -6.53 5.00
CA TYR A 110 -16.41 -5.22 5.57
C TYR A 110 -16.43 -4.13 4.49
N THR A 111 -17.53 -3.39 4.44
CA THR A 111 -17.85 -2.42 3.38
C THR A 111 -16.72 -1.42 3.08
N PRO A 112 -16.03 -0.83 4.10
CA PRO A 112 -14.96 0.14 3.82
C PRO A 112 -13.81 -0.44 3.00
N ILE A 113 -13.41 -1.71 3.22
CA ILE A 113 -12.32 -2.30 2.43
C ILE A 113 -12.74 -2.59 0.99
N LYS A 114 -14.01 -3.00 0.79
CA LYS A 114 -14.56 -3.23 -0.55
C LYS A 114 -14.58 -1.95 -1.38
N ILE A 115 -15.04 -0.84 -0.80
CA ILE A 115 -15.03 0.49 -1.44
C ILE A 115 -13.59 0.88 -1.79
N ARG A 116 -12.66 0.73 -0.85
CA ARG A 116 -11.25 1.03 -1.09
C ARG A 116 -10.69 0.21 -2.25
N MET A 117 -10.90 -1.11 -2.26
CA MET A 117 -10.38 -2.00 -3.30
C MET A 117 -10.99 -1.69 -4.67
N ALA A 118 -12.26 -1.29 -4.73
CA ALA A 118 -12.91 -0.88 -5.97
C ALA A 118 -12.34 0.43 -6.54
N ILE A 119 -11.94 1.38 -5.69
CA ILE A 119 -11.40 2.68 -6.10
C ILE A 119 -9.89 2.62 -6.35
N LEU A 120 -9.18 1.66 -5.76
CA LEU A 120 -7.71 1.56 -5.84
C LEU A 120 -7.16 1.58 -7.28
N PRO A 121 -7.72 0.87 -8.29
CA PRO A 121 -7.24 0.94 -9.66
C PRO A 121 -7.34 2.34 -10.26
N VAL A 122 -8.43 3.06 -9.96
CA VAL A 122 -8.64 4.44 -10.42
C VAL A 122 -7.61 5.38 -9.77
N ALA A 123 -7.37 5.21 -8.46
CA ALA A 123 -6.36 5.98 -7.74
C ALA A 123 -4.94 5.70 -8.25
N GLN A 124 -4.62 4.46 -8.59
CA GLN A 124 -3.32 4.08 -9.18
C GLN A 124 -3.13 4.71 -10.56
N PHE A 125 -4.16 4.65 -11.42
CA PHE A 125 -4.09 5.33 -12.72
C PHE A 125 -3.91 6.84 -12.56
N GLY A 126 -4.68 7.48 -11.71
CA GLY A 126 -4.56 8.90 -11.40
C GLY A 126 -3.18 9.27 -10.84
N SER A 127 -2.58 8.40 -10.02
CA SER A 127 -1.25 8.61 -9.43
C SER A 127 -0.12 8.59 -10.46
N SER A 128 -0.33 7.98 -11.61
CA SER A 128 0.62 8.03 -12.73
C SER A 128 0.33 9.18 -13.69
N ALA A 129 -0.94 9.55 -13.83
CA ALA A 129 -1.38 10.56 -14.77
C ALA A 129 -1.10 11.99 -14.30
N TRP A 130 -1.23 12.31 -12.99
CA TRP A 130 -1.10 13.67 -12.50
C TRP A 130 0.22 14.34 -12.87
N ILE A 131 1.33 13.59 -12.78
CA ILE A 131 2.65 14.12 -13.08
C ILE A 131 2.82 14.43 -14.57
N LEU A 132 2.21 13.60 -15.43
CA LEU A 132 2.21 13.82 -16.88
C LEU A 132 1.48 15.11 -17.23
N PHE A 133 0.26 15.31 -16.73
CA PHE A 133 -0.51 16.53 -16.94
C PHE A 133 0.20 17.77 -16.38
N PHE A 134 0.82 17.64 -15.22
CA PHE A 134 1.55 18.73 -14.58
C PHE A 134 2.78 19.14 -15.40
N ILE A 135 3.61 18.17 -15.84
CA ILE A 135 4.80 18.44 -16.67
C ILE A 135 4.40 19.04 -18.03
N LEU A 136 3.43 18.45 -18.72
CA LEU A 136 2.93 18.98 -20.00
C LEU A 136 2.39 20.41 -19.84
N GLY A 137 1.70 20.67 -18.73
CA GLY A 137 1.20 22.01 -18.41
C GLY A 137 2.30 23.06 -18.20
N ILE A 138 3.47 22.65 -17.70
CA ILE A 138 4.65 23.51 -17.59
C ILE A 138 5.31 23.71 -18.97
N VAL A 139 5.59 22.60 -19.68
CA VAL A 139 6.30 22.62 -20.96
C VAL A 139 5.55 23.45 -22.03
N PHE A 140 4.23 23.26 -22.11
CA PHE A 140 3.39 23.98 -23.10
C PHE A 140 2.81 25.29 -22.54
N ASN A 141 3.22 25.72 -21.34
CA ASN A 141 2.71 26.92 -20.68
C ASN A 141 1.16 26.97 -20.63
N MET A 142 0.52 25.84 -20.37
CA MET A 142 -0.95 25.69 -20.31
C MET A 142 -1.44 25.64 -18.86
N PRO A 143 -2.00 26.75 -18.31
CA PRO A 143 -2.46 26.80 -16.92
C PRO A 143 -3.53 25.76 -16.59
N LEU A 144 -4.39 25.44 -17.55
CA LEU A 144 -5.44 24.43 -17.39
C LEU A 144 -4.86 23.03 -17.10
N LEU A 145 -3.85 22.60 -17.88
CA LEU A 145 -3.20 21.30 -17.68
C LEU A 145 -2.50 21.21 -16.31
N ARG A 146 -1.82 22.28 -15.90
CA ARG A 146 -1.22 22.38 -14.56
C ARG A 146 -2.27 22.21 -13.47
N GLY A 147 -3.40 22.91 -13.62
CA GLY A 147 -4.54 22.82 -12.69
C GLY A 147 -5.12 21.40 -12.58
N VAL A 148 -5.28 20.72 -13.74
CA VAL A 148 -5.74 19.32 -13.78
C VAL A 148 -4.77 18.40 -13.06
N GLY A 149 -3.46 18.51 -13.30
CA GLY A 149 -2.45 17.70 -12.61
C GLY A 149 -2.49 17.88 -11.09
N ILE A 150 -2.57 19.12 -10.61
CA ILE A 150 -2.67 19.44 -9.18
C ILE A 150 -3.97 18.91 -8.57
N GLY A 151 -5.09 19.06 -9.27
CA GLY A 151 -6.39 18.55 -8.83
C GLY A 151 -6.41 17.02 -8.69
N LEU A 152 -5.83 16.30 -9.64
CA LEU A 152 -5.66 14.85 -9.56
C LEU A 152 -4.80 14.45 -8.37
N PHE A 153 -3.67 15.11 -8.16
CA PHE A 153 -2.80 14.84 -7.01
C PHE A 153 -3.53 15.06 -5.68
N ALA A 154 -4.22 16.20 -5.52
CA ALA A 154 -4.98 16.51 -4.33
C ALA A 154 -6.09 15.49 -4.05
N ALA A 155 -6.82 15.06 -5.10
CA ALA A 155 -7.85 14.03 -4.99
C ALA A 155 -7.29 12.69 -4.51
N ILE A 156 -6.11 12.28 -5.03
CA ILE A 156 -5.44 11.04 -4.63
C ILE A 156 -4.99 11.10 -3.17
N VAL A 157 -4.36 12.21 -2.76
CA VAL A 157 -3.93 12.40 -1.37
C VAL A 157 -5.12 12.36 -0.43
N LEU A 158 -6.21 13.05 -0.77
CA LEU A 158 -7.46 13.04 0.02
C LEU A 158 -8.04 11.63 0.14
N PHE A 159 -8.10 10.89 -0.97
CA PHE A 159 -8.53 9.49 -0.98
C PHE A 159 -7.66 8.62 -0.06
N GLN A 160 -6.33 8.76 -0.14
CA GLN A 160 -5.41 8.01 0.72
C GLN A 160 -5.62 8.33 2.20
N LEU A 161 -5.78 9.62 2.56
CA LEU A 161 -6.01 10.04 3.95
C LEU A 161 -7.34 9.50 4.51
N ILE A 162 -8.42 9.58 3.73
CA ILE A 162 -9.74 9.08 4.16
C ILE A 162 -9.71 7.57 4.34
N THR A 163 -9.04 6.84 3.45
CA THR A 163 -9.01 5.38 3.47
C THR A 163 -7.90 4.80 4.37
N GLN A 164 -7.06 5.64 4.97
CA GLN A 164 -5.96 5.19 5.84
C GLN A 164 -6.48 4.45 7.09
N LYS A 165 -7.63 4.82 7.64
CA LYS A 165 -8.26 4.14 8.78
C LYS A 165 -8.80 2.73 8.45
N VAL A 166 -8.88 2.39 7.18
CA VAL A 166 -9.40 1.11 6.69
C VAL A 166 -8.26 0.12 6.36
N ARG A 167 -7.05 0.60 6.50
CA ARG A 167 -5.83 -0.16 6.19
C ARG A 167 -5.27 -0.97 7.37
#